data_bf78c91c2d912df22d29a02644ca5516
#
_entry.id   bf78c91c2d912df22d29a02644ca5516
#
_cell.length_a   1.000
_cell.length_b   1.000
_cell.length_c   1.000
_cell.angle_alpha   90.00
_cell.angle_beta   90.00
_cell.angle_gamma   90.00
#
_symmetry.space_group_name_H-M   'P 1'
#
loop_
_entity.id
_entity.type
_entity.pdbx_description
1 polymer ?
#
loop_
_entity_poly.entity_id
_entity_poly.type
_entity_poly.pdbx_seq_one_letter_code
_entity_poly.pdbx_strand_id
1 'polypeptide(L)'
;MTQGLAEKIILGIDPGTNVMGYGVIKVQDNKASIITMGVIDMRKEDDTYLKLGHIFQRVNGIIDSYLPDEMAIEAPFFGKNVQSMLKLGRAQGVAIAAAINHSVPITEYAPLKIKMAITGNGSASKEQVAGMLQRILHLDENDMPKFFDATDALAAAYCHYLQMGRPDTGKKGPKSWKEFISSNPSKVSKRKTPTE
;
A
#
# COMPACT_ATOMS: atom_id res chain seq x y z
N MET A 1 -18.94 -26.84 0.20
CA MET A 1 -17.79 -26.69 1.13
C MET A 1 -17.01 -25.50 0.62
N THR A 2 -17.23 -24.32 1.20
CA THR A 2 -16.43 -23.12 0.92
C THR A 2 -15.03 -23.36 1.50
N GLN A 3 -14.04 -23.59 0.64
CA GLN A 3 -12.64 -23.52 1.08
C GLN A 3 -12.44 -22.13 1.68
N GLY A 4 -12.34 -22.05 3.00
CA GLY A 4 -11.87 -20.83 3.66
C GLY A 4 -10.54 -20.48 3.02
N LEU A 5 -10.38 -19.21 2.63
CA LEU A 5 -9.08 -18.72 2.16
C LEU A 5 -8.06 -19.02 3.27
N ALA A 6 -6.97 -19.71 2.90
CA ALA A 6 -5.86 -19.95 3.81
C ALA A 6 -5.44 -18.64 4.47
N GLU A 7 -5.10 -18.69 5.76
CA GLU A 7 -4.55 -17.54 6.47
C GLU A 7 -3.37 -16.96 5.68
N LYS A 8 -3.34 -15.63 5.51
CA LYS A 8 -2.25 -14.91 4.84
C LYS A 8 -1.76 -13.75 5.69
N ILE A 9 -0.46 -13.57 5.71
CA ILE A 9 0.21 -12.44 6.36
C ILE A 9 0.76 -11.52 5.28
N ILE A 10 0.44 -10.23 5.35
CA ILE A 10 0.88 -9.23 4.39
C ILE A 10 1.69 -8.16 5.11
N LEU A 11 2.91 -7.94 4.64
CA LEU A 11 3.78 -6.84 5.07
C LEU A 11 3.58 -5.64 4.15
N GLY A 12 3.22 -4.49 4.70
CA GLY A 12 3.21 -3.21 4.02
C GLY A 12 4.45 -2.40 4.35
N ILE A 13 5.02 -1.72 3.36
CA ILE A 13 6.16 -0.81 3.51
C ILE A 13 5.83 0.53 2.87
N ASP A 14 6.06 1.63 3.62
CA ASP A 14 6.15 2.99 3.11
C ASP A 14 7.62 3.43 3.12
N PRO A 15 8.28 3.48 1.94
CA PRO A 15 9.71 3.78 1.87
C PRO A 15 10.03 5.20 2.31
N GLY A 16 11.04 5.35 3.15
CA GLY A 16 11.54 6.65 3.58
C GLY A 16 13.06 6.66 3.78
N THR A 17 13.68 7.82 3.69
CA THR A 17 15.14 8.00 3.82
C THR A 17 15.60 8.32 5.24
N ASN A 18 14.69 8.81 6.08
CA ASN A 18 14.91 9.12 7.49
C ASN A 18 14.01 8.31 8.40
N VAL A 19 12.79 8.04 7.94
CA VAL A 19 11.81 7.21 8.61
C VAL A 19 11.17 6.34 7.53
N MET A 20 11.11 5.04 7.76
CA MET A 20 10.42 4.08 6.89
C MET A 20 9.29 3.45 7.69
N GLY A 21 8.07 3.49 7.16
CA GLY A 21 6.93 2.84 7.78
C GLY A 21 6.88 1.35 7.48
N TYR A 22 6.37 0.56 8.44
CA TYR A 22 5.95 -0.82 8.21
C TYR A 22 4.62 -1.12 8.89
N GLY A 23 3.84 -2.00 8.28
CA GLY A 23 2.58 -2.49 8.85
C GLY A 23 2.37 -3.94 8.45
N VAL A 24 1.95 -4.78 9.38
CA VAL A 24 1.69 -6.20 9.15
C VAL A 24 0.24 -6.49 9.46
N ILE A 25 -0.46 -7.07 8.49
CA ILE A 25 -1.84 -7.52 8.65
C ILE A 25 -1.95 -9.02 8.44
N LYS A 26 -2.90 -9.62 9.14
CA LYS A 26 -3.35 -11.00 8.93
C LYS A 26 -4.68 -10.98 8.21
N VAL A 27 -4.81 -11.78 7.19
CA VAL A 27 -6.06 -12.02 6.45
C VAL A 27 -6.52 -13.44 6.75
N GLN A 28 -7.70 -13.58 7.34
CA GLN A 28 -8.34 -14.86 7.62
C GLN A 28 -9.84 -14.73 7.37
N ASP A 29 -10.45 -15.68 6.69
CA ASP A 29 -11.89 -15.70 6.38
C ASP A 29 -12.41 -14.40 5.73
N ASN A 30 -11.65 -13.85 4.79
CA ASN A 30 -11.94 -12.56 4.14
C ASN A 30 -12.00 -11.36 5.10
N LYS A 31 -11.35 -11.43 6.24
CA LYS A 31 -11.21 -10.32 7.19
C LYS A 31 -9.74 -10.03 7.41
N ALA A 32 -9.39 -8.76 7.31
CA ALA A 32 -8.07 -8.29 7.66
C ALA A 32 -8.06 -7.78 9.11
N SER A 33 -7.03 -8.15 9.85
CA SER A 33 -6.75 -7.64 11.20
C SER A 33 -5.29 -7.22 11.28
N ILE A 34 -4.99 -6.22 12.10
CA ILE A 34 -3.61 -5.78 12.33
C ILE A 34 -2.87 -6.79 13.23
N ILE A 35 -1.62 -7.08 12.89
CA ILE A 35 -0.68 -7.75 13.79
C ILE A 35 0.18 -6.69 14.47
N THR A 36 0.79 -5.80 13.68
CA THR A 36 1.65 -4.73 14.18
C THR A 36 1.81 -3.63 13.14
N MET A 37 2.23 -2.45 13.60
CA MET A 37 2.73 -1.37 12.74
C MET A 37 3.78 -0.58 13.49
N GLY A 38 4.64 0.12 12.75
CA GLY A 38 5.67 0.95 13.36
C GLY A 38 6.56 1.62 12.32
N VAL A 39 7.68 2.14 12.80
CA VAL A 39 8.65 2.82 11.94
C VAL A 39 10.06 2.30 12.18
N ILE A 40 10.87 2.32 11.13
CA ILE A 40 12.32 2.20 11.17
C ILE A 40 12.87 3.63 11.17
N ASP A 41 13.36 4.07 12.32
CA ASP A 41 13.83 5.45 12.52
C ASP A 41 15.33 5.54 12.33
N MET A 42 15.75 6.18 11.24
CA MET A 42 17.15 6.34 10.83
C MET A 42 17.66 7.77 11.00
N ARG A 43 16.93 8.63 11.71
CA ARG A 43 17.29 10.06 11.89
C ARG A 43 18.57 10.27 12.67
N LYS A 44 19.01 9.26 13.44
CA LYS A 44 20.24 9.32 14.22
C LYS A 44 21.48 8.92 13.41
N GLU A 45 21.29 8.33 12.23
CA GLU A 45 22.40 7.97 11.34
C GLU A 45 22.66 9.11 10.36
N ASP A 46 23.88 9.60 10.32
CA ASP A 46 24.29 10.67 9.38
C ASP A 46 24.72 10.11 8.02
N ASP A 47 25.25 8.89 7.99
CA ASP A 47 25.74 8.25 6.77
C ASP A 47 24.62 7.52 6.02
N THR A 48 24.57 7.76 4.70
CA THR A 48 23.54 7.14 3.82
C THR A 48 23.66 5.62 3.78
N TYR A 49 24.87 5.07 3.78
CA TYR A 49 25.08 3.62 3.67
C TYR A 49 24.73 2.92 4.98
N LEU A 50 25.00 3.57 6.13
CA LEU A 50 24.54 3.07 7.43
C LEU A 50 23.01 3.02 7.50
N LYS A 51 22.31 4.05 6.98
CA LYS A 51 20.84 4.03 6.87
C LYS A 51 20.35 2.85 6.03
N LEU A 52 20.95 2.60 4.88
CA LEU A 52 20.59 1.47 4.01
C LEU A 52 20.83 0.13 4.71
N GLY A 53 21.97 -0.01 5.41
CA GLY A 53 22.26 -1.19 6.22
C GLY A 53 21.22 -1.41 7.32
N HIS A 54 20.82 -0.34 8.01
CA HIS A 54 19.78 -0.38 9.04
C HIS A 54 18.43 -0.82 8.45
N ILE A 55 18.01 -0.26 7.30
CA ILE A 55 16.80 -0.69 6.60
C ILE A 55 16.85 -2.19 6.33
N PHE A 56 17.97 -2.68 5.74
CA PHE A 56 18.12 -4.09 5.39
C PHE A 56 17.96 -5.00 6.62
N GLN A 57 18.67 -4.68 7.69
CA GLN A 57 18.62 -5.47 8.94
C GLN A 57 17.23 -5.47 9.55
N ARG A 58 16.57 -4.30 9.62
CA ARG A 58 15.25 -4.17 10.24
C ARG A 58 14.17 -4.87 9.42
N VAL A 59 14.19 -4.71 8.09
CA VAL A 59 13.19 -5.37 7.21
C VAL A 59 13.37 -6.90 7.27
N ASN A 60 14.61 -7.43 7.23
CA ASN A 60 14.85 -8.85 7.46
C ASN A 60 14.28 -9.31 8.81
N GLY A 61 14.57 -8.57 9.90
CA GLY A 61 14.05 -8.94 11.23
C GLY A 61 12.52 -8.90 11.32
N ILE A 62 11.86 -8.01 10.60
CA ILE A 62 10.39 -7.99 10.50
C ILE A 62 9.90 -9.22 9.73
N ILE A 63 10.53 -9.55 8.60
CA ILE A 63 10.18 -10.73 7.80
C ILE A 63 10.39 -12.02 8.61
N ASP A 64 11.52 -12.15 9.31
CA ASP A 64 11.80 -13.30 10.16
C ASP A 64 10.80 -13.46 11.31
N SER A 65 10.34 -12.32 11.87
CA SER A 65 9.43 -12.34 13.02
C SER A 65 7.99 -12.67 12.66
N TYR A 66 7.53 -12.20 11.49
CA TYR A 66 6.11 -12.29 11.11
C TYR A 66 5.85 -13.23 9.94
N LEU A 67 6.89 -13.70 9.24
CA LEU A 67 6.82 -14.63 8.12
C LEU A 67 5.74 -14.25 7.08
N PRO A 68 5.80 -13.04 6.49
CA PRO A 68 4.78 -12.59 5.56
C PRO A 68 4.78 -13.41 4.27
N ASP A 69 3.59 -13.76 3.79
CA ASP A 69 3.40 -14.44 2.51
C ASP A 69 3.61 -13.51 1.32
N GLU A 70 3.32 -12.22 1.49
CA GLU A 70 3.40 -11.21 0.44
C GLU A 70 3.82 -9.86 1.03
N MET A 71 4.53 -9.04 0.23
CA MET A 71 4.89 -7.68 0.59
C MET A 71 4.24 -6.68 -0.36
N ALA A 72 3.59 -5.67 0.20
CA ALA A 72 3.07 -4.52 -0.51
C ALA A 72 3.96 -3.31 -0.21
N ILE A 73 4.46 -2.62 -1.22
CA ILE A 73 5.31 -1.45 -1.03
C ILE A 73 4.77 -0.25 -1.80
N GLU A 74 4.82 0.93 -1.19
CA GLU A 74 4.45 2.15 -1.89
C GLU A 74 5.51 2.48 -2.95
N ALA A 75 5.05 2.73 -4.19
CA ALA A 75 5.92 3.14 -5.28
C ALA A 75 6.40 4.59 -5.08
N PRO A 76 7.67 4.91 -5.40
CA PRO A 76 8.17 6.27 -5.28
C PRO A 76 7.36 7.24 -6.12
N PHE A 77 6.99 8.37 -5.55
CA PHE A 77 6.33 9.44 -6.29
C PHE A 77 7.36 10.29 -7.04
N PHE A 78 7.07 10.60 -8.30
CA PHE A 78 7.91 11.48 -9.12
C PHE A 78 7.81 12.94 -8.62
N GLY A 79 8.78 13.33 -7.79
CA GLY A 79 8.89 14.70 -7.27
C GLY A 79 9.82 15.57 -8.13
N LYS A 80 9.82 16.88 -7.86
CA LYS A 80 10.71 17.83 -8.54
C LYS A 80 12.19 17.67 -8.15
N ASN A 81 12.47 17.09 -6.97
CA ASN A 81 13.82 16.93 -6.45
C ASN A 81 14.38 15.55 -6.78
N VAL A 82 15.20 15.48 -7.84
CA VAL A 82 15.82 14.24 -8.33
C VAL A 82 16.70 13.58 -7.26
N GLN A 83 17.45 14.35 -6.46
CA GLN A 83 18.32 13.80 -5.42
C GLN A 83 17.51 13.09 -4.32
N SER A 84 16.39 13.67 -3.92
CA SER A 84 15.49 13.04 -2.95
C SER A 84 14.87 11.76 -3.52
N MET A 85 14.49 11.75 -4.79
CA MET A 85 13.97 10.58 -5.47
C MET A 85 15.00 9.44 -5.55
N LEU A 86 16.25 9.75 -5.90
CA LEU A 86 17.34 8.77 -5.92
C LEU A 86 17.59 8.15 -4.53
N LYS A 87 17.57 8.96 -3.47
CA LYS A 87 17.70 8.47 -2.10
C LYS A 87 16.54 7.56 -1.73
N LEU A 88 15.30 7.96 -2.06
CA LEU A 88 14.10 7.19 -1.79
C LEU A 88 14.12 5.85 -2.54
N GLY A 89 14.47 5.85 -3.83
CA GLY A 89 14.60 4.64 -4.63
C GLY A 89 15.68 3.67 -4.09
N ARG A 90 16.78 4.19 -3.52
CA ARG A 90 17.77 3.33 -2.84
C ARG A 90 17.18 2.67 -1.59
N ALA A 91 16.49 3.44 -0.75
CA ALA A 91 15.84 2.92 0.46
C ALA A 91 14.79 1.85 0.11
N GLN A 92 13.94 2.12 -0.90
CA GLN A 92 12.96 1.17 -1.41
C GLN A 92 13.64 -0.09 -1.96
N GLY A 93 14.68 0.06 -2.79
CA GLY A 93 15.41 -1.07 -3.37
C GLY A 93 16.03 -1.99 -2.31
N VAL A 94 16.47 -1.44 -1.19
CA VAL A 94 16.98 -2.24 -0.07
C VAL A 94 15.88 -3.01 0.63
N ALA A 95 14.70 -2.42 0.84
CA ALA A 95 13.55 -3.14 1.40
C ALA A 95 13.09 -4.27 0.46
N ILE A 96 13.06 -4.01 -0.86
CA ILE A 96 12.79 -5.02 -1.90
C ILE A 96 13.82 -6.15 -1.85
N ALA A 97 15.13 -5.83 -1.76
CA ALA A 97 16.19 -6.82 -1.68
C ALA A 97 16.06 -7.72 -0.45
N ALA A 98 15.67 -7.17 0.70
CA ALA A 98 15.37 -7.95 1.90
C ALA A 98 14.22 -8.94 1.67
N ALA A 99 13.13 -8.51 1.04
CA ALA A 99 12.01 -9.40 0.72
C ALA A 99 12.40 -10.51 -0.29
N ILE A 100 13.18 -10.17 -1.32
CA ILE A 100 13.70 -11.14 -2.29
C ILE A 100 14.58 -12.19 -1.61
N ASN A 101 15.43 -11.77 -0.65
CA ASN A 101 16.28 -12.68 0.12
C ASN A 101 15.49 -13.76 0.87
N HIS A 102 14.25 -13.45 1.26
CA HIS A 102 13.31 -14.38 1.90
C HIS A 102 12.31 -15.01 0.94
N SER A 103 12.47 -14.81 -0.37
CA SER A 103 11.51 -15.29 -1.39
C SER A 103 10.08 -14.78 -1.19
N VAL A 104 9.90 -13.63 -0.55
CA VAL A 104 8.59 -12.99 -0.35
C VAL A 104 8.19 -12.25 -1.62
N PRO A 105 7.07 -12.60 -2.27
CA PRO A 105 6.54 -11.89 -3.44
C PRO A 105 6.23 -10.43 -3.13
N ILE A 106 6.50 -9.53 -4.08
CA ILE A 106 6.37 -8.09 -3.89
C ILE A 106 5.38 -7.50 -4.90
N THR A 107 4.52 -6.61 -4.43
CA THR A 107 3.64 -5.80 -5.28
C THR A 107 3.79 -4.32 -4.93
N GLU A 108 4.07 -3.51 -5.96
CA GLU A 108 4.18 -2.06 -5.82
C GLU A 108 2.83 -1.37 -6.09
N TYR A 109 2.51 -0.37 -5.28
CA TYR A 109 1.29 0.42 -5.40
C TYR A 109 1.58 1.91 -5.48
N ALA A 110 1.04 2.59 -6.49
CA ALA A 110 1.10 4.04 -6.55
C ALA A 110 0.33 4.67 -5.36
N PRO A 111 0.82 5.79 -4.78
CA PRO A 111 0.17 6.47 -3.65
C PRO A 111 -1.31 6.77 -3.90
N LEU A 112 -1.65 7.22 -5.10
CA LEU A 112 -3.02 7.49 -5.52
C LEU A 112 -3.90 6.24 -5.44
N LYS A 113 -3.37 5.06 -5.83
CA LYS A 113 -4.10 3.79 -5.78
C LYS A 113 -4.36 3.35 -4.35
N ILE A 114 -3.38 3.52 -3.45
CA ILE A 114 -3.52 3.24 -2.02
C ILE A 114 -4.63 4.10 -1.43
N LYS A 115 -4.56 5.43 -1.62
CA LYS A 115 -5.56 6.37 -1.12
C LYS A 115 -6.96 6.05 -1.64
N MET A 116 -7.08 5.80 -2.94
CA MET A 116 -8.35 5.41 -3.56
C MET A 116 -8.91 4.11 -2.99
N ALA A 117 -8.06 3.13 -2.72
CA ALA A 117 -8.49 1.84 -2.16
C ALA A 117 -9.04 1.97 -0.74
N ILE A 118 -8.42 2.83 0.09
CA ILE A 118 -8.80 3.01 1.50
C ILE A 118 -9.99 3.96 1.66
N THR A 119 -9.97 5.11 0.97
CA THR A 119 -10.92 6.20 1.22
C THR A 119 -11.94 6.43 0.09
N GLY A 120 -11.76 5.77 -1.06
CA GLY A 120 -12.53 6.09 -2.27
C GLY A 120 -12.11 7.40 -2.94
N ASN A 121 -11.11 8.12 -2.41
CA ASN A 121 -10.63 9.40 -2.92
C ASN A 121 -9.09 9.41 -3.02
N GLY A 122 -8.56 9.45 -4.25
CA GLY A 122 -7.10 9.47 -4.49
C GLY A 122 -6.40 10.74 -3.99
N SER A 123 -7.15 11.83 -3.71
CA SER A 123 -6.63 13.09 -3.16
C SER A 123 -6.76 13.18 -1.64
N ALA A 124 -7.12 12.08 -0.95
CA ALA A 124 -7.26 12.07 0.49
C ALA A 124 -5.95 12.47 1.20
N SER A 125 -6.07 13.20 2.31
CA SER A 125 -4.93 13.52 3.17
C SER A 125 -4.46 12.28 3.96
N LYS A 126 -3.27 12.35 4.55
CA LYS A 126 -2.74 11.27 5.41
C LYS A 126 -3.64 11.03 6.62
N GLU A 127 -4.17 12.08 7.21
CA GLU A 127 -5.11 12.03 8.34
C GLU A 127 -6.41 11.31 7.96
N GLN A 128 -6.93 11.55 6.75
CA GLN A 128 -8.12 10.88 6.25
C GLN A 128 -7.87 9.38 6.02
N VAL A 129 -6.71 9.02 5.48
CA VAL A 129 -6.30 7.61 5.30
C VAL A 129 -6.17 6.93 6.67
N ALA A 130 -5.43 7.54 7.61
CA ALA A 130 -5.24 7.01 8.96
C ALA A 130 -6.58 6.84 9.70
N GLY A 131 -7.46 7.85 9.69
CA GLY A 131 -8.77 7.78 10.33
C GLY A 131 -9.70 6.74 9.69
N MET A 132 -9.58 6.49 8.38
CA MET A 132 -10.34 5.43 7.73
C MET A 132 -9.82 4.04 8.12
N LEU A 133 -8.50 3.83 8.15
CA LEU A 133 -7.89 2.58 8.60
C LEU A 133 -8.23 2.27 10.05
N GLN A 134 -8.20 3.29 10.92
CA GLN A 134 -8.59 3.15 12.31
C GLN A 134 -10.00 2.57 12.44
N ARG A 135 -10.96 3.09 11.67
CA ARG A 135 -12.35 2.61 11.67
C ARG A 135 -12.48 1.20 11.09
N ILE A 136 -11.81 0.94 9.96
CA ILE A 136 -11.89 -0.35 9.26
C ILE A 136 -11.28 -1.47 10.09
N LEU A 137 -10.15 -1.22 10.74
CA LEU A 137 -9.41 -2.20 11.53
C LEU A 137 -9.75 -2.17 13.01
N HIS A 138 -10.70 -1.31 13.42
CA HIS A 138 -11.15 -1.15 14.81
C HIS A 138 -10.00 -0.88 15.79
N LEU A 139 -9.10 0.05 15.41
CA LEU A 139 -7.96 0.43 16.25
C LEU A 139 -8.37 1.46 17.30
N ASP A 140 -7.90 1.27 18.53
CA ASP A 140 -8.08 2.27 19.58
C ASP A 140 -7.21 3.51 19.32
N GLU A 141 -7.62 4.67 19.84
CA GLU A 141 -6.83 5.90 19.71
C GLU A 141 -5.41 5.76 20.26
N ASN A 142 -5.25 4.97 21.33
CA ASN A 142 -3.96 4.71 21.95
C ASN A 142 -3.03 3.84 21.10
N ASP A 143 -3.59 3.06 20.18
CA ASP A 143 -2.83 2.19 19.25
C ASP A 143 -2.39 2.94 18.00
N MET A 144 -2.90 4.15 17.79
CA MET A 144 -2.52 4.96 16.63
C MET A 144 -1.10 5.50 16.79
N PRO A 145 -0.23 5.28 15.78
CA PRO A 145 1.15 5.70 15.86
C PRO A 145 1.28 7.23 15.76
N LYS A 146 2.34 7.77 16.39
CA LYS A 146 2.69 9.18 16.27
C LYS A 146 3.15 9.59 14.86
N PHE A 147 3.58 8.63 14.05
CA PHE A 147 4.10 8.83 12.69
C PHE A 147 3.14 8.27 11.65
N PHE A 148 2.74 9.11 10.71
CA PHE A 148 1.87 8.68 9.60
C PHE A 148 2.53 7.62 8.71
N ASP A 149 3.86 7.55 8.65
CA ASP A 149 4.60 6.56 7.87
C ASP A 149 4.16 5.12 8.23
N ALA A 150 3.87 4.85 9.51
CA ALA A 150 3.37 3.54 9.93
C ALA A 150 1.95 3.27 9.41
N THR A 151 1.06 4.27 9.41
CA THR A 151 -0.28 4.13 8.85
C THR A 151 -0.28 4.10 7.34
N ASP A 152 0.64 4.80 6.67
CA ASP A 152 0.81 4.75 5.21
C ASP A 152 1.28 3.34 4.77
N ALA A 153 2.21 2.73 5.52
CA ALA A 153 2.62 1.34 5.30
C ALA A 153 1.46 0.35 5.54
N LEU A 154 0.69 0.53 6.61
CA LEU A 154 -0.50 -0.28 6.88
C LEU A 154 -1.54 -0.13 5.76
N ALA A 155 -1.69 1.09 5.19
CA ALA A 155 -2.54 1.35 4.03
C ALA A 155 -2.08 0.58 2.79
N ALA A 156 -0.77 0.43 2.56
CA ALA A 156 -0.23 -0.37 1.46
C ALA A 156 -0.59 -1.86 1.63
N ALA A 157 -0.42 -2.42 2.84
CA ALA A 157 -0.83 -3.79 3.14
C ALA A 157 -2.33 -4.01 2.94
N TYR A 158 -3.17 -3.09 3.45
CA TYR A 158 -4.61 -3.18 3.31
C TYR A 158 -5.07 -2.98 1.86
N CYS A 159 -4.44 -2.08 1.11
CA CYS A 159 -4.66 -1.93 -0.34
C CYS A 159 -4.40 -3.26 -1.07
N HIS A 160 -3.32 -3.96 -0.72
CA HIS A 160 -2.98 -5.26 -1.29
C HIS A 160 -4.06 -6.29 -0.99
N TYR A 161 -4.48 -6.42 0.25
CA TYR A 161 -5.61 -7.28 0.65
C TYR A 161 -6.86 -7.05 -0.20
N LEU A 162 -7.25 -5.80 -0.43
CA LEU A 162 -8.41 -5.45 -1.25
C LEU A 162 -8.25 -5.82 -2.74
N GLN A 163 -7.02 -6.02 -3.22
CA GLN A 163 -6.75 -6.45 -4.60
C GLN A 163 -6.71 -7.98 -4.75
N MET A 164 -6.33 -8.74 -3.70
CA MET A 164 -6.19 -10.20 -3.75
C MET A 164 -7.44 -10.95 -4.20
N GLY A 165 -8.63 -10.45 -3.88
CA GLY A 165 -9.91 -11.08 -4.26
C GLY A 165 -10.46 -10.62 -5.61
N ARG A 166 -9.78 -9.72 -6.32
CA ARG A 166 -10.25 -9.22 -7.61
C ARG A 166 -9.67 -10.09 -8.71
N PRO A 167 -10.49 -10.80 -9.50
CA PRO A 167 -9.97 -11.48 -10.67
C PRO A 167 -9.28 -10.42 -11.54
N ASP A 168 -8.06 -10.73 -11.95
CA ASP A 168 -7.37 -9.91 -12.97
C ASP A 168 -8.20 -10.04 -14.25
N THR A 169 -9.12 -9.12 -14.44
CA THR A 169 -10.04 -9.18 -15.57
C THR A 169 -9.35 -8.97 -16.91
N GLY A 170 -8.02 -8.70 -16.91
CA GLY A 170 -7.24 -8.46 -18.13
C GLY A 170 -7.85 -7.40 -19.07
N LYS A 171 -9.08 -6.99 -18.79
CA LYS A 171 -9.82 -5.98 -19.53
C LYS A 171 -9.30 -4.61 -19.10
N LYS A 172 -8.33 -4.12 -19.86
CA LYS A 172 -8.05 -2.68 -19.84
C LYS A 172 -9.39 -1.99 -20.05
N GLY A 173 -9.82 -1.21 -19.08
CA GLY A 173 -11.02 -0.39 -19.23
C GLY A 173 -10.92 0.47 -20.49
N PRO A 174 -12.05 0.95 -21.02
CA PRO A 174 -12.04 1.74 -22.26
C PRO A 174 -11.05 2.89 -22.13
N LYS A 175 -10.17 3.01 -23.11
CA LYS A 175 -9.08 4.02 -23.14
C LYS A 175 -9.59 5.46 -23.29
N SER A 176 -10.87 5.64 -23.64
CA SER A 176 -11.50 6.94 -23.81
C SER A 176 -13.00 6.87 -23.49
N TRP A 177 -13.57 8.03 -23.17
CA TRP A 177 -15.01 8.16 -22.97
C TRP A 177 -15.81 7.72 -24.22
N LYS A 178 -15.29 7.97 -25.40
CA LYS A 178 -15.89 7.55 -26.67
C LYS A 178 -15.96 6.02 -26.78
N GLU A 179 -14.91 5.32 -26.40
CA GLU A 179 -14.85 3.86 -26.37
C GLU A 179 -15.78 3.28 -25.31
N PHE A 180 -15.87 3.94 -24.13
CA PHE A 180 -16.83 3.56 -23.08
C PHE A 180 -18.28 3.65 -23.57
N ILE A 181 -18.65 4.74 -24.25
CA ILE A 181 -19.99 4.95 -24.81
C ILE A 181 -20.32 3.88 -25.86
N SER A 182 -19.41 3.62 -26.79
CA SER A 182 -19.61 2.63 -27.85
C SER A 182 -19.76 1.20 -27.30
N SER A 183 -19.04 0.88 -26.21
CA SER A 183 -19.09 -0.44 -25.56
C SER A 183 -20.27 -0.61 -24.58
N ASN A 184 -20.92 0.49 -24.19
CA ASN A 184 -22.02 0.49 -23.22
C ASN A 184 -23.21 1.36 -23.67
N PRO A 185 -23.81 1.08 -24.83
CA PRO A 185 -24.88 1.94 -25.38
C PRO A 185 -26.10 2.02 -24.47
N SER A 186 -26.39 0.98 -23.69
CA SER A 186 -27.51 0.93 -22.75
C SER A 186 -27.33 1.79 -21.50
N LYS A 187 -26.08 2.19 -21.18
CA LYS A 187 -25.77 3.05 -20.01
C LYS A 187 -25.77 4.53 -20.34
N VAL A 188 -25.91 4.89 -21.62
CA VAL A 188 -25.92 6.28 -22.07
C VAL A 188 -27.35 6.77 -22.20
N SER A 189 -27.74 7.68 -21.33
CA SER A 189 -29.05 8.33 -21.41
C SER A 189 -29.18 9.13 -22.73
N LYS A 190 -30.18 8.82 -23.57
CA LYS A 190 -30.53 9.67 -24.69
C LYS A 190 -31.11 10.97 -24.14
N ARG A 191 -30.41 12.10 -24.33
CA ARG A 191 -31.02 13.43 -24.09
C ARG A 191 -32.31 13.49 -24.90
N LYS A 192 -33.45 13.70 -24.24
CA LYS A 192 -34.68 14.12 -24.92
C LYS A 192 -34.39 15.50 -25.50
N THR A 193 -34.44 15.62 -26.81
CA THR A 193 -34.51 16.94 -27.48
C THR A 193 -35.77 17.67 -26.98
N PRO A 194 -35.68 18.94 -26.60
CA PRO A 194 -36.89 19.71 -26.34
C PRO A 194 -37.70 19.75 -27.64
N THR A 195 -38.93 19.34 -27.60
CA THR A 195 -39.92 19.61 -28.66
C THR A 195 -40.23 21.08 -28.63
N GLU A 196 -40.02 21.76 -29.78
CA GLU A 196 -40.49 23.09 -30.06
C GLU A 196 -42.01 23.20 -29.91
#